data_1775fa7c284f2ab3ff9835c75d85f27b
#
_entry.id   1775fa7c284f2ab3ff9835c75d85f27b
#
_cell.length_a   1.000
_cell.length_b   1.000
_cell.length_c   1.000
_cell.angle_alpha   90.00
_cell.angle_beta   90.00
_cell.angle_gamma   90.00
#
_symmetry.space_group_name_H-M   'P 1'
#
loop_
_entity.id
_entity.type
_entity.pdbx_description
1 polymer ?
#
loop_
_entity_poly.entity_id
_entity_poly.type
_entity_poly.pdbx_seq_one_letter_code
_entity_poly.pdbx_strand_id
1 'polypeptide(L)'
;AELYGTRWRVEENLKSLKQTMKMDVLKCMTVDGVLKELTMYALAYNLVRVAMCEAAGRQGVMAERISFVDALRWLRGAEEGEEMPELVVNPSRPGRYEPRVRKRRPKQYALMKKPRAELRKLLREKDLAA
;
A
#
# COMPACT_ATOMS: atom_id res chain seq x y z
N ALA A 1 -22.39 6.28 -2.16
CA ALA A 1 -21.49 6.56 -1.02
C ALA A 1 -20.86 5.28 -0.45
N GLU A 2 -21.61 4.18 -0.32
CA GLU A 2 -21.16 2.91 0.26
C GLU A 2 -20.06 2.22 -0.56
N LEU A 3 -20.20 2.14 -1.88
CA LEU A 3 -19.20 1.61 -2.81
C LEU A 3 -17.85 2.37 -2.74
N TYR A 4 -17.87 3.66 -2.44
CA TYR A 4 -16.65 4.44 -2.32
C TYR A 4 -15.86 4.11 -1.03
N GLY A 5 -16.55 3.75 0.05
CA GLY A 5 -15.94 3.26 1.29
C GLY A 5 -15.21 1.93 1.12
N THR A 6 -15.73 1.03 0.26
CA THR A 6 -15.10 -0.25 -0.01
C THR A 6 -13.82 -0.13 -0.85
N ARG A 7 -13.70 0.90 -1.70
CA ARG A 7 -12.50 1.17 -2.50
C ARG A 7 -11.26 1.34 -1.64
N TRP A 8 -11.37 2.06 -0.53
CA TRP A 8 -10.24 2.29 0.38
C TRP A 8 -9.69 0.97 0.95
N ARG A 9 -10.58 0.03 1.27
CA ARG A 9 -10.18 -1.31 1.76
C ARG A 9 -9.36 -2.08 0.72
N VAL A 10 -9.74 -1.99 -0.55
CA VAL A 10 -8.97 -2.62 -1.65
C VAL A 10 -7.58 -2.00 -1.75
N GLU A 11 -7.46 -0.67 -1.64
CA GLU A 11 -6.17 0.02 -1.67
C GLU A 11 -5.28 -0.38 -0.48
N GLU A 12 -5.82 -0.52 0.73
CA GLU A 12 -5.08 -1.00 1.90
C GLU A 12 -4.65 -2.47 1.76
N ASN A 13 -5.51 -3.33 1.24
CA ASN A 13 -5.18 -4.72 0.98
C ASN A 13 -4.07 -4.86 -0.07
N LEU A 14 -4.14 -4.10 -1.16
CA LEU A 14 -3.09 -4.04 -2.18
C LEU A 14 -1.78 -3.49 -1.61
N LYS A 15 -1.84 -2.51 -0.71
CA LYS A 15 -0.67 -1.99 -0.01
C LYS A 15 -0.01 -3.08 0.85
N SER A 16 -0.81 -3.87 1.57
CA SER A 16 -0.32 -5.00 2.38
C SER A 16 0.41 -6.03 1.51
N LEU A 17 -0.14 -6.40 0.36
CA LEU A 17 0.50 -7.30 -0.59
C LEU A 17 1.79 -6.70 -1.17
N LYS A 18 1.72 -5.49 -1.72
CA LYS A 18 2.84 -4.89 -2.45
C LYS A 18 3.96 -4.43 -1.53
N GLN A 19 3.64 -3.67 -0.49
CA GLN A 19 4.66 -3.03 0.35
C GLN A 19 5.06 -3.90 1.54
N THR A 20 4.09 -4.46 2.27
CA THR A 20 4.39 -5.21 3.49
C THR A 20 4.94 -6.59 3.17
N MET A 21 4.38 -7.29 2.19
CA MET A 21 4.85 -8.61 1.74
C MET A 21 5.89 -8.53 0.63
N LYS A 22 6.16 -7.33 0.07
CA LYS A 22 7.15 -7.07 -1.00
C LYS A 22 6.84 -7.80 -2.33
N MET A 23 5.56 -7.96 -2.66
CA MET A 23 5.12 -8.53 -3.93
C MET A 23 5.37 -7.59 -5.13
N ASP A 24 5.75 -6.35 -4.90
CA ASP A 24 6.09 -5.36 -5.92
C ASP A 24 7.38 -5.70 -6.69
N VAL A 25 8.20 -6.61 -6.15
CA VAL A 25 9.43 -7.09 -6.78
C VAL A 25 9.37 -8.61 -6.89
N LEU A 26 9.01 -9.10 -8.08
CA LEU A 26 9.03 -10.53 -8.39
C LEU A 26 10.46 -10.97 -8.74
N LYS A 27 10.85 -12.14 -8.27
CA LYS A 27 12.22 -12.69 -8.44
C LYS A 27 12.33 -13.66 -9.60
N CYS A 28 11.22 -14.32 -9.94
CA CYS A 28 11.20 -15.30 -11.02
C CYS A 28 11.23 -14.63 -12.39
N MET A 29 12.02 -15.20 -13.32
CA MET A 29 12.23 -14.67 -14.67
C MET A 29 11.39 -15.40 -15.73
N THR A 30 10.75 -16.51 -15.38
CA THR A 30 9.91 -17.30 -16.31
C THR A 30 8.44 -17.07 -15.99
N VAL A 31 7.56 -17.21 -16.99
CA VAL A 31 6.11 -17.04 -16.81
C VAL A 31 5.57 -17.98 -15.74
N ASP A 32 5.92 -19.26 -15.79
CA ASP A 32 5.50 -20.25 -14.79
C ASP A 32 6.02 -19.90 -13.38
N GLY A 33 7.25 -19.45 -13.28
CA GLY A 33 7.84 -19.00 -12.02
C GLY A 33 7.11 -17.82 -11.45
N VAL A 34 6.78 -16.81 -12.26
CA VAL A 34 6.01 -15.63 -11.85
C VAL A 34 4.61 -16.02 -11.37
N LEU A 35 3.92 -16.92 -12.08
CA LEU A 35 2.59 -17.40 -11.67
C LEU A 35 2.64 -18.14 -10.34
N LYS A 36 3.63 -19.00 -10.14
CA LYS A 36 3.85 -19.68 -8.86
C LYS A 36 4.15 -18.69 -7.74
N GLU A 37 5.01 -17.71 -7.99
CA GLU A 37 5.37 -16.68 -7.01
C GLU A 37 4.13 -15.85 -6.61
N LEU A 38 3.32 -15.41 -7.56
CA LEU A 38 2.06 -14.70 -7.29
C LEU A 38 1.07 -15.56 -6.50
N THR A 39 0.95 -16.85 -6.82
CA THR A 39 0.10 -17.79 -6.10
C THR A 39 0.56 -17.93 -4.63
N MET A 40 1.87 -18.05 -4.41
CA MET A 40 2.43 -18.12 -3.06
C MET A 40 2.17 -16.84 -2.25
N TYR A 41 2.30 -15.66 -2.86
CA TYR A 41 1.92 -14.41 -2.20
C TYR A 41 0.44 -14.36 -1.84
N ALA A 42 -0.45 -14.83 -2.73
CA ALA A 42 -1.88 -14.87 -2.46
C ALA A 42 -2.22 -15.84 -1.32
N LEU A 43 -1.59 -17.02 -1.28
CA LEU A 43 -1.75 -17.99 -0.19
C LEU A 43 -1.25 -17.41 1.14
N ALA A 44 -0.06 -16.85 1.16
CA ALA A 44 0.51 -16.24 2.37
C ALA A 44 -0.36 -15.06 2.87
N TYR A 45 -0.87 -14.23 1.96
CA TYR A 45 -1.81 -13.17 2.31
C TYR A 45 -3.08 -13.72 2.96
N ASN A 46 -3.66 -14.78 2.39
CA ASN A 46 -4.87 -15.39 2.94
C ASN A 46 -4.61 -16.00 4.33
N LEU A 47 -3.46 -16.61 4.57
CA LEU A 47 -3.08 -17.10 5.89
C LEU A 47 -3.02 -15.97 6.93
N VAL A 48 -2.42 -14.84 6.58
CA VAL A 48 -2.42 -13.65 7.45
C VAL A 48 -3.85 -13.19 7.73
N ARG A 49 -4.73 -13.17 6.73
CA ARG A 49 -6.14 -12.78 6.89
C ARG A 49 -6.90 -13.75 7.80
N VAL A 50 -6.63 -15.05 7.71
CA VAL A 50 -7.22 -16.05 8.62
C VAL A 50 -6.77 -15.79 10.06
N ALA A 51 -5.48 -15.57 10.29
CA ALA A 51 -4.97 -15.23 11.63
C ALA A 51 -5.61 -13.93 12.18
N MET A 52 -5.79 -12.91 11.34
CA MET A 52 -6.49 -11.68 11.73
C MET A 52 -7.97 -11.94 12.11
N CYS A 53 -8.66 -12.81 11.37
CA CYS A 53 -10.05 -13.17 11.68
C CYS A 53 -10.14 -13.93 13.01
N GLU A 54 -9.22 -14.84 13.27
CA GLU A 54 -9.16 -15.59 14.52
C GLU A 54 -8.87 -14.68 15.71
N ALA A 55 -7.85 -13.81 15.60
CA ALA A 55 -7.54 -12.81 16.62
C ALA A 55 -8.73 -11.87 16.88
N ALA A 56 -9.41 -11.45 15.83
CA ALA A 56 -10.58 -10.59 15.92
C ALA A 56 -11.72 -11.26 16.70
N GLY A 57 -11.98 -12.54 16.43
CA GLY A 57 -12.97 -13.33 17.17
C GLY A 57 -12.62 -13.45 18.65
N ARG A 58 -11.36 -13.70 19.01
CA ARG A 58 -10.89 -13.79 20.40
C ARG A 58 -10.97 -12.44 21.13
N GLN A 59 -10.66 -11.34 20.43
CA GLN A 59 -10.60 -9.99 21.01
C GLN A 59 -11.92 -9.21 20.90
N GLY A 60 -12.96 -9.79 20.30
CA GLY A 60 -14.27 -9.14 20.15
C GLY A 60 -14.25 -7.88 19.26
N VAL A 61 -13.37 -7.82 18.28
CA VAL A 61 -13.24 -6.68 17.36
C VAL A 61 -13.43 -7.11 15.90
N MET A 62 -13.60 -6.15 14.99
CA MET A 62 -13.66 -6.47 13.56
C MET A 62 -12.26 -6.81 13.02
N ALA A 63 -12.16 -7.79 12.12
CA ALA A 63 -10.90 -8.25 11.55
C ALA A 63 -10.10 -7.14 10.87
N GLU A 64 -10.76 -6.14 10.30
CA GLU A 64 -10.11 -4.98 9.67
C GLU A 64 -9.39 -4.08 10.69
N ARG A 65 -9.70 -4.21 11.97
CA ARG A 65 -9.02 -3.47 13.03
C ARG A 65 -7.75 -4.16 13.52
N ILE A 66 -7.59 -5.44 13.29
CA ILE A 66 -6.36 -6.17 13.63
C ILE A 66 -5.21 -5.70 12.72
N SER A 67 -4.04 -5.51 13.30
CA SER A 67 -2.85 -5.10 12.57
C SER A 67 -2.34 -6.22 11.65
N PHE A 68 -2.36 -6.00 10.34
CA PHE A 68 -1.82 -6.93 9.35
C PHE A 68 -0.32 -7.22 9.58
N VAL A 69 0.45 -6.20 9.93
CA VAL A 69 1.89 -6.33 10.17
C VAL A 69 2.16 -7.21 11.39
N ASP A 70 1.36 -7.08 12.42
CA ASP A 70 1.51 -7.84 13.66
C ASP A 70 1.13 -9.31 13.45
N ALA A 71 0.00 -9.56 12.78
CA ALA A 71 -0.40 -10.90 12.37
C ALA A 71 0.66 -11.60 11.49
N LEU A 72 1.23 -10.87 10.53
CA LEU A 72 2.30 -11.39 9.68
C LEU A 72 3.57 -11.70 10.48
N ARG A 73 3.91 -10.86 11.45
CA ARG A 73 5.09 -11.06 12.33
C ARG A 73 4.90 -12.31 13.19
N TRP A 74 3.72 -12.46 13.81
CA TRP A 74 3.39 -13.63 14.57
C TRP A 74 3.49 -14.90 13.73
N LEU A 75 2.82 -14.96 12.56
CA LEU A 75 2.89 -16.13 11.68
C LEU A 75 4.32 -16.51 11.23
N ARG A 76 5.22 -15.55 11.17
CA ARG A 76 6.63 -15.83 10.81
C ARG A 76 7.46 -16.41 11.95
N GLY A 77 7.07 -16.17 13.17
CA GLY A 77 7.80 -16.59 14.36
C GLY A 77 7.10 -17.68 15.19
N ALA A 78 5.83 -17.95 14.91
CA ALA A 78 5.05 -18.93 15.66
C ALA A 78 5.59 -20.35 15.46
N GLU A 79 5.73 -21.07 16.53
CA GLU A 79 6.06 -22.50 16.53
C GLU A 79 4.78 -23.35 16.48
N GLU A 80 4.92 -24.61 16.09
CA GLU A 80 3.79 -25.53 16.03
C GLU A 80 3.17 -25.73 17.42
N GLY A 81 1.87 -25.46 17.55
CA GLY A 81 1.14 -25.55 18.82
C GLY A 81 1.22 -24.30 19.70
N GLU A 82 1.93 -23.26 19.27
CA GLU A 82 1.98 -22.00 20.00
C GLU A 82 0.61 -21.30 19.97
N GLU A 83 0.14 -20.87 21.14
CA GLU A 83 -1.10 -20.13 21.26
C GLU A 83 -0.93 -18.69 20.74
N MET A 84 -1.88 -18.25 19.92
CA MET A 84 -1.88 -16.89 19.37
C MET A 84 -2.02 -15.85 20.49
N PRO A 85 -1.07 -14.91 20.64
CA PRO A 85 -1.17 -13.82 21.59
C PRO A 85 -2.24 -12.78 21.14
N GLU A 86 -2.53 -11.83 22.00
CA GLU A 86 -3.34 -10.67 21.62
C GLU A 86 -2.59 -9.85 20.56
N LEU A 87 -3.20 -9.74 19.38
CA LEU A 87 -2.64 -8.92 18.30
C LEU A 87 -3.04 -7.46 18.43
N VAL A 88 -2.19 -6.58 17.94
CA VAL A 88 -2.41 -5.13 17.97
C VAL A 88 -3.69 -4.75 17.23
N VAL A 89 -4.58 -4.04 17.93
CA VAL A 89 -5.81 -3.49 17.39
C VAL A 89 -5.57 -2.04 16.96
N ASN A 90 -5.73 -1.75 15.66
CA ASN A 90 -5.64 -0.40 15.15
C ASN A 90 -6.76 0.48 15.74
N PRO A 91 -6.48 1.73 16.16
CA PRO A 91 -7.50 2.60 16.72
C PRO A 91 -8.60 2.90 15.71
N SER A 92 -9.85 2.80 16.13
CA SER A 92 -10.97 3.30 15.33
C SER A 92 -10.93 4.83 15.34
N ARG A 93 -10.99 5.44 14.17
CA ARG A 93 -11.00 6.90 14.02
C ARG A 93 -12.20 7.34 13.18
N PRO A 94 -13.43 7.09 13.65
CA PRO A 94 -14.63 7.50 12.92
C PRO A 94 -14.65 9.03 12.80
N GLY A 95 -15.01 9.52 11.63
CA GLY A 95 -15.18 10.97 11.42
C GLY A 95 -13.87 11.78 11.41
N ARG A 96 -12.70 11.14 11.36
CA ARG A 96 -11.44 11.86 11.22
C ARG A 96 -11.40 12.62 9.90
N TYR A 97 -11.68 13.90 9.97
CA TYR A 97 -11.46 14.85 8.88
C TYR A 97 -10.15 15.60 9.17
N GLU A 98 -9.08 15.19 8.53
CA GLU A 98 -7.87 16.00 8.48
C GLU A 98 -7.85 16.76 7.15
N PRO A 99 -7.90 18.10 7.17
CA PRO A 99 -7.71 18.85 5.95
C PRO A 99 -6.36 18.45 5.36
N ARG A 100 -6.38 17.94 4.14
CA ARG A 100 -5.16 17.58 3.43
C ARG A 100 -4.35 18.84 3.21
N VAL A 101 -3.40 19.10 4.10
CA VAL A 101 -2.38 20.10 3.83
C VAL A 101 -1.56 19.57 2.66
N ARG A 102 -1.95 19.98 1.45
CA ARG A 102 -1.14 19.74 0.27
C ARG A 102 0.15 20.52 0.43
N LYS A 103 1.18 19.88 0.95
CA LYS A 103 2.54 20.31 0.68
C LYS A 103 2.80 20.07 -0.82
N ARG A 104 2.27 20.96 -1.65
CA ARG A 104 2.77 21.06 -3.01
C ARG A 104 4.20 21.58 -2.87
N ARG A 105 5.16 20.69 -3.07
CA ARG A 105 6.51 21.16 -3.41
C ARG A 105 6.33 22.11 -4.59
N PRO A 106 6.83 23.35 -4.52
CA PRO A 106 6.83 24.21 -5.68
C PRO A 106 7.43 23.40 -6.84
N LYS A 107 6.75 23.38 -7.97
CA LYS A 107 7.26 22.66 -9.13
C LYS A 107 8.59 23.30 -9.48
N GLN A 108 9.63 22.50 -9.47
CA GLN A 108 10.99 22.95 -9.75
C GLN A 108 11.13 23.49 -11.18
N TYR A 109 10.18 23.13 -12.05
CA TYR A 109 10.13 23.56 -13.46
C TYR A 109 8.73 24.06 -13.78
N ALA A 110 8.67 25.16 -14.54
CA ALA A 110 7.41 25.64 -15.11
C ALA A 110 6.77 24.56 -16.00
N LEU A 111 5.44 24.46 -15.96
CA LEU A 111 4.71 23.60 -16.89
C LEU A 111 5.02 24.04 -18.31
N MET A 112 5.43 23.09 -19.17
CA MET A 112 5.58 23.34 -20.59
C MET A 112 4.21 23.64 -21.20
N LYS A 113 3.91 24.93 -21.41
CA LYS A 113 2.68 25.41 -22.03
C LYS A 113 2.79 25.52 -23.54
N LYS A 114 3.98 25.41 -24.11
CA LYS A 114 4.30 25.53 -25.54
C LYS A 114 5.19 24.37 -25.97
N PRO A 115 5.19 24.02 -27.27
CA PRO A 115 6.08 23.03 -27.83
C PRO A 115 7.56 23.34 -27.50
N ARG A 116 8.35 22.32 -27.23
CA ARG A 116 9.76 22.46 -26.82
C ARG A 116 10.62 23.25 -27.83
N ALA A 117 10.31 23.12 -29.11
CA ALA A 117 11.00 23.87 -30.16
C ALA A 117 10.77 25.37 -30.05
N GLU A 118 9.55 25.78 -29.78
CA GLU A 118 9.18 27.19 -29.61
C GLU A 118 9.81 27.80 -28.35
N LEU A 119 9.79 27.05 -27.24
CA LEU A 119 10.46 27.49 -26.01
C LEU A 119 11.98 27.67 -26.18
N ARG A 120 12.63 26.78 -26.94
CA ARG A 120 14.06 26.94 -27.27
C ARG A 120 14.35 28.18 -28.12
N LYS A 121 13.46 28.51 -29.04
CA LYS A 121 13.57 29.70 -29.89
C LYS A 121 13.47 30.97 -29.04
N LEU A 122 12.47 31.03 -28.17
CA LEU A 122 12.27 32.15 -27.25
C LEU A 122 13.45 32.34 -26.26
N LEU A 123 14.06 31.25 -25.78
CA LEU A 123 15.24 31.35 -24.92
C LEU A 123 16.45 31.92 -25.68
N ARG A 124 16.72 31.46 -26.92
CA ARG A 124 17.80 31.98 -27.76
C ARG A 124 17.63 33.46 -28.08
N GLU A 125 16.39 33.89 -28.36
CA GLU A 125 16.08 35.30 -28.61
C GLU A 125 16.30 36.17 -27.37
N LYS A 126 16.04 35.61 -26.18
CA LYS A 126 16.27 36.29 -24.91
C LYS A 126 17.74 36.41 -24.55
N ASP A 127 18.53 35.39 -24.82
CA ASP A 127 19.99 35.35 -24.59
C ASP A 127 20.74 36.27 -25.58
N LEU A 128 20.18 36.54 -26.76
CA LEU A 128 20.72 37.47 -27.74
C LEU A 128 20.36 38.95 -27.47
N ALA A 129 19.38 39.19 -26.59
CA ALA A 129 18.90 40.52 -26.22
C ALA A 129 19.47 41.03 -24.86
N ALA A 130 20.26 40.20 -24.18
CA ALA A 130 20.88 40.47 -22.90
C ALA A 130 22.38 40.71 -23.08
#